data_72f8bbaa752577fad3f7f19194442400
#
_entry.id   72f8bbaa752577fad3f7f19194442400
#
_cell.length_a   1.000
_cell.length_b   1.000
_cell.length_c   1.000
_cell.angle_alpha   90.00
_cell.angle_beta   90.00
_cell.angle_gamma   90.00
#
_symmetry.space_group_name_H-M   'P 1'
#
loop_
_entity.id
_entity.type
_entity.pdbx_description
1 polymer ?
#
loop_
_entity_poly.entity_id
_entity_poly.type
_entity_poly.pdbx_seq_one_letter_code
_entity_poly.pdbx_strand_id
1 'polypeptide(L)'
;MEPTAAPDDSSSDHPERRRGPSRRTVVLGALGAAVVLGAGIPVTLRLLDRPTGKLVTPLLASKPFYAAHRGGSLDWPEMSLYAYQQSVAHGIDALEMSLARTSDGVWFGLHDPTLDRTSGTDAFVASEHTWAEVQQHRILPQNTVDHRQPSRPYLKFESLVEAYGTTHTIFVDPKVVDPQYYPELFALMTKLVEKPKETFIAKGYGFLPAWAEAASAEGLQTWGYYYGAEIEAESDRLVSTQGSWSILGLDYEATAADWTLVRSYGKPVIGHIIPSKAAATTALGHGARGLMVSGVTQVLG
;
A
#
# COMPACT_ATOMS: atom_id res chain seq x y z
N MET A 1 -5.38 -30.45 -5.00
CA MET A 1 -5.15 -29.70 -3.77
C MET A 1 -5.34 -28.23 -4.15
N GLU A 2 -6.47 -27.68 -3.77
CA GLU A 2 -6.73 -26.25 -4.03
C GLU A 2 -5.79 -25.39 -3.18
N PRO A 3 -5.27 -24.27 -3.71
CA PRO A 3 -4.51 -23.33 -2.90
C PRO A 3 -5.47 -22.62 -1.93
N THR A 4 -5.22 -22.79 -0.65
CA THR A 4 -5.93 -22.08 0.41
C THR A 4 -5.75 -20.57 0.22
N ALA A 5 -6.85 -19.86 -0.03
CA ALA A 5 -6.90 -18.42 -0.07
C ALA A 5 -6.44 -17.84 1.27
N ALA A 6 -5.77 -16.69 1.22
CA ALA A 6 -5.42 -15.93 2.41
C ALA A 6 -6.71 -15.54 3.17
N PRO A 7 -6.68 -15.50 4.52
CA PRO A 7 -7.88 -15.20 5.30
C PRO A 7 -8.44 -13.82 4.97
N ASP A 8 -9.75 -13.74 4.96
CA ASP A 8 -10.54 -12.53 4.73
C ASP A 8 -10.41 -11.60 5.95
N ASP A 9 -9.88 -10.39 5.72
CA ASP A 9 -9.65 -9.35 6.74
C ASP A 9 -10.93 -8.52 6.96
N SER A 10 -12.07 -9.20 7.16
CA SER A 10 -13.37 -8.54 7.41
C SER A 10 -13.84 -8.69 8.85
N SER A 11 -13.03 -8.30 9.84
CA SER A 11 -13.53 -8.10 11.20
C SER A 11 -13.94 -6.65 11.40
N SER A 12 -15.22 -6.35 11.18
CA SER A 12 -15.84 -5.09 11.57
C SER A 12 -16.31 -5.20 13.02
N ASP A 13 -15.59 -4.56 13.93
CA ASP A 13 -16.11 -4.32 15.27
C ASP A 13 -16.45 -2.83 15.41
N HIS A 14 -17.72 -2.54 15.71
CA HIS A 14 -18.25 -1.19 15.90
C HIS A 14 -18.29 -0.87 17.39
N PRO A 15 -17.66 0.23 17.86
CA PRO A 15 -17.98 0.75 19.18
C PRO A 15 -19.12 1.75 19.13
N GLU A 16 -19.98 1.62 20.12
CA GLU A 16 -21.20 2.40 20.37
C GLU A 16 -21.00 3.91 20.50
N ARG A 17 -21.99 4.64 20.00
CA ARG A 17 -22.13 6.10 20.10
C ARG A 17 -22.35 6.56 21.55
N ARG A 18 -21.51 7.46 22.04
CA ARG A 18 -21.89 8.41 23.11
C ARG A 18 -21.90 9.85 22.59
N ARG A 19 -23.06 10.52 22.80
CA ARG A 19 -23.31 11.91 22.44
C ARG A 19 -22.83 12.88 23.52
N GLY A 20 -22.42 14.09 23.09
CA GLY A 20 -22.55 15.37 23.78
C GLY A 20 -21.26 16.18 23.91
N PRO A 21 -21.34 17.49 24.23
CA PRO A 21 -21.96 18.53 23.41
C PRO A 21 -20.92 19.59 22.89
N SER A 22 -21.44 20.44 22.00
CA SER A 22 -20.83 21.62 21.38
C SER A 22 -20.08 22.57 22.32
N ARG A 23 -18.97 23.15 21.86
CA ARG A 23 -18.64 24.59 22.06
C ARG A 23 -17.70 25.09 20.98
N ARG A 24 -18.11 26.24 20.42
CA ARG A 24 -17.42 27.07 19.45
C ARG A 24 -16.09 27.58 20.01
N THR A 25 -15.04 27.58 19.21
CA THR A 25 -13.93 28.53 19.38
C THR A 25 -13.53 29.04 18.02
N VAL A 26 -13.67 30.36 17.87
CA VAL A 26 -13.20 31.17 16.76
C VAL A 26 -11.70 31.37 16.96
N VAL A 27 -10.90 31.16 15.93
CA VAL A 27 -9.53 31.67 15.88
C VAL A 27 -9.33 32.44 14.59
N LEU A 28 -8.96 33.69 14.78
CA LEU A 28 -8.70 34.73 13.78
C LEU A 28 -7.48 34.40 12.92
N GLY A 29 -7.57 34.99 11.74
CA GLY A 29 -6.67 34.97 10.63
C GLY A 29 -5.26 35.50 10.83
N ALA A 30 -4.45 35.16 9.84
CA ALA A 30 -3.29 35.92 9.43
C ALA A 30 -3.45 36.27 7.94
N LEU A 31 -3.69 37.56 7.67
CA LEU A 31 -3.72 38.16 6.35
C LEU A 31 -2.29 38.20 5.78
N GLY A 32 -2.06 37.49 4.70
CA GLY A 32 -0.89 37.70 3.85
C GLY A 32 -1.23 38.70 2.75
N ALA A 33 -0.52 39.80 2.71
CA ALA A 33 -0.67 40.88 1.72
C ALA A 33 -0.31 40.37 0.32
N ALA A 34 -1.25 40.46 -0.62
CA ALA A 34 -1.01 40.25 -2.05
C ALA A 34 -0.59 41.57 -2.68
N VAL A 35 0.62 41.64 -3.23
CA VAL A 35 1.05 42.70 -4.13
C VAL A 35 0.72 42.28 -5.55
N VAL A 36 -0.22 42.99 -6.19
CA VAL A 36 -0.57 42.82 -7.60
C VAL A 36 0.28 43.75 -8.44
N LEU A 37 1.14 43.21 -9.27
CA LEU A 37 1.77 43.91 -10.39
C LEU A 37 1.52 43.11 -11.68
N GLY A 38 0.69 43.68 -12.54
CA GLY A 38 0.59 43.52 -13.98
C GLY A 38 0.59 42.11 -14.59
N ALA A 39 -0.58 41.74 -15.17
CA ALA A 39 -0.77 40.71 -16.20
C ALA A 39 0.18 39.49 -16.14
N GLY A 40 -0.03 38.62 -15.20
CA GLY A 40 0.64 37.33 -15.07
C GLY A 40 -0.22 36.42 -14.24
N ILE A 41 -0.33 35.19 -14.66
CA ILE A 41 -0.95 34.08 -13.95
C ILE A 41 -0.57 34.13 -12.46
N PRO A 42 -1.49 33.99 -11.49
CA PRO A 42 -1.12 33.99 -10.07
C PRO A 42 -0.18 32.83 -9.81
N VAL A 43 1.09 33.12 -9.67
CA VAL A 43 2.06 32.21 -9.07
C VAL A 43 1.68 32.15 -7.59
N THR A 44 0.78 31.26 -7.23
CA THR A 44 0.69 30.78 -5.86
C THR A 44 2.08 30.28 -5.51
N LEU A 45 2.77 30.96 -4.58
CA LEU A 45 3.96 30.41 -3.93
C LEU A 45 3.53 29.05 -3.33
N ARG A 46 3.74 27.99 -4.09
CA ARG A 46 3.81 26.66 -3.51
C ARG A 46 5.00 26.72 -2.57
N LEU A 47 4.73 26.69 -1.28
CA LEU A 47 5.73 26.25 -0.31
C LEU A 47 6.38 25.04 -0.94
N LEU A 48 7.70 25.11 -1.16
CA LEU A 48 8.52 24.12 -1.83
C LEU A 48 8.15 22.75 -1.28
N ASP A 49 7.32 22.01 -2.02
CA ASP A 49 7.12 20.58 -1.80
C ASP A 49 8.50 19.94 -1.93
N ARG A 50 9.12 19.67 -0.80
CA ARG A 50 10.21 18.70 -0.79
C ARG A 50 9.58 17.40 -1.25
N PRO A 51 10.07 16.76 -2.31
CA PRO A 51 9.59 15.44 -2.67
C PRO A 51 9.72 14.55 -1.43
N THR A 52 8.60 14.14 -0.87
CA THR A 52 8.57 13.29 0.31
C THR A 52 8.88 11.85 -0.04
N GLY A 53 8.64 11.47 -1.30
CA GLY A 53 8.92 10.15 -1.81
C GLY A 53 10.40 9.78 -1.78
N LYS A 54 10.66 8.50 -1.56
CA LYS A 54 12.00 7.93 -1.53
C LYS A 54 12.09 6.69 -2.43
N LEU A 55 13.17 6.59 -3.18
CA LEU A 55 13.53 5.35 -3.87
C LEU A 55 14.08 4.33 -2.87
N VAL A 56 14.23 3.06 -3.30
CA VAL A 56 14.52 1.91 -2.43
C VAL A 56 15.70 2.13 -1.49
N THR A 57 16.85 2.54 -2.01
CA THR A 57 18.06 2.73 -1.17
C THR A 57 17.86 3.78 -0.07
N PRO A 58 17.44 5.04 -0.35
CA PRO A 58 17.17 6.01 0.70
C PRO A 58 15.96 5.67 1.57
N LEU A 59 14.96 4.94 1.04
CA LEU A 59 13.82 4.47 1.84
C LEU A 59 14.28 3.53 2.95
N LEU A 60 15.02 2.49 2.59
CA LEU A 60 15.49 1.48 3.55
C LEU A 60 16.54 2.02 4.53
N ALA A 61 17.22 3.12 4.19
CA ALA A 61 18.10 3.84 5.12
C ALA A 61 17.32 4.70 6.13
N SER A 62 16.08 5.09 5.83
CA SER A 62 15.21 5.90 6.71
C SER A 62 14.68 5.09 7.90
N LYS A 63 14.42 5.77 9.04
CA LYS A 63 13.90 5.13 10.26
C LYS A 63 13.05 6.14 11.05
N PRO A 64 11.74 5.94 11.15
CA PRO A 64 10.94 5.06 10.33
C PRO A 64 10.71 5.62 8.91
N PHE A 65 10.17 4.79 8.02
CA PHE A 65 9.54 5.22 6.77
C PHE A 65 8.08 4.77 6.74
N TYR A 66 7.28 5.40 5.88
CA TYR A 66 5.85 5.16 5.77
C TYR A 66 5.49 4.82 4.33
N ALA A 67 4.83 3.67 4.11
CA ALA A 67 4.33 3.24 2.81
C ALA A 67 2.79 3.21 2.82
N ALA A 68 2.14 3.75 1.81
CA ALA A 68 0.68 3.78 1.72
C ALA A 68 0.14 2.43 1.24
N HIS A 69 -0.49 1.65 2.14
CA HIS A 69 -1.17 0.41 1.80
C HIS A 69 -2.34 0.69 0.87
N ARG A 70 -2.26 0.18 -0.37
CA ARG A 70 -3.26 0.42 -1.42
C ARG A 70 -3.61 1.91 -1.61
N GLY A 71 -2.63 2.79 -1.42
CA GLY A 71 -2.83 4.23 -1.51
C GLY A 71 -3.56 4.86 -0.32
N GLY A 72 -3.56 4.24 0.87
CA GLY A 72 -4.29 4.72 2.05
C GLY A 72 -5.75 4.28 2.06
N SER A 73 -5.96 2.97 2.06
CA SER A 73 -7.26 2.31 1.82
C SER A 73 -8.36 2.60 2.85
N LEU A 74 -8.03 3.09 4.04
CA LEU A 74 -9.03 3.56 5.01
C LEU A 74 -9.49 4.99 4.74
N ASP A 75 -8.66 5.81 4.09
CA ASP A 75 -8.98 7.21 3.85
C ASP A 75 -9.65 7.41 2.48
N TRP A 76 -9.22 6.66 1.45
CA TRP A 76 -9.66 6.87 0.06
C TRP A 76 -9.96 5.56 -0.67
N PRO A 77 -10.77 5.59 -1.76
CA PRO A 77 -11.00 4.42 -2.61
C PRO A 77 -9.67 3.79 -3.04
N GLU A 78 -9.42 2.57 -2.57
CA GLU A 78 -8.13 1.89 -2.64
C GLU A 78 -7.57 1.81 -4.07
N MET A 79 -6.24 1.98 -4.21
CA MET A 79 -5.50 1.85 -5.47
C MET A 79 -5.99 2.74 -6.61
N SER A 80 -6.82 3.75 -6.34
CA SER A 80 -7.15 4.79 -7.32
C SER A 80 -6.00 5.80 -7.44
N LEU A 81 -5.86 6.46 -8.59
CA LEU A 81 -4.88 7.54 -8.74
C LEU A 81 -5.10 8.64 -7.70
N TYR A 82 -6.37 8.93 -7.36
CA TYR A 82 -6.72 9.89 -6.33
C TYR A 82 -6.15 9.50 -4.95
N ALA A 83 -6.27 8.22 -4.56
CA ALA A 83 -5.73 7.75 -3.29
C ALA A 83 -4.20 7.97 -3.21
N TYR A 84 -3.47 7.64 -4.26
CA TYR A 84 -2.02 7.88 -4.32
C TYR A 84 -1.67 9.37 -4.30
N GLN A 85 -2.41 10.22 -5.03
CA GLN A 85 -2.22 11.67 -4.99
C GLN A 85 -2.40 12.24 -3.58
N GLN A 86 -3.44 11.79 -2.87
CA GLN A 86 -3.67 12.22 -1.50
C GLN A 86 -2.58 11.72 -0.55
N SER A 87 -2.18 10.46 -0.63
CA SER A 87 -1.10 9.92 0.19
C SER A 87 0.21 10.67 0.00
N VAL A 88 0.56 11.00 -1.24
CA VAL A 88 1.75 11.80 -1.56
C VAL A 88 1.62 13.23 -1.01
N ALA A 89 0.44 13.84 -1.10
CA ALA A 89 0.19 15.18 -0.53
C ALA A 89 0.31 15.20 1.01
N HIS A 90 0.06 14.06 1.69
CA HIS A 90 0.26 13.90 3.14
C HIS A 90 1.69 13.48 3.52
N GLY A 91 2.61 13.41 2.56
CA GLY A 91 4.02 13.17 2.87
C GLY A 91 4.41 11.71 3.04
N ILE A 92 3.71 10.78 2.39
CA ILE A 92 4.09 9.36 2.38
C ILE A 92 5.45 9.16 1.69
N ASP A 93 6.25 8.23 2.16
CA ASP A 93 7.59 7.95 1.61
C ASP A 93 7.55 6.97 0.43
N ALA A 94 6.60 6.02 0.43
CA ALA A 94 6.48 4.95 -0.55
C ALA A 94 5.01 4.58 -0.79
N LEU A 95 4.75 3.90 -1.90
CA LEU A 95 3.42 3.48 -2.32
C LEU A 95 3.34 1.94 -2.37
N GLU A 96 2.14 1.40 -2.30
CA GLU A 96 1.92 -0.03 -2.51
C GLU A 96 0.73 -0.24 -3.42
N MET A 97 0.88 -1.20 -4.36
CA MET A 97 -0.19 -1.67 -5.22
C MET A 97 -0.23 -3.19 -5.25
N SER A 98 -1.38 -3.73 -4.85
CA SER A 98 -1.73 -5.12 -5.14
C SER A 98 -2.20 -5.21 -6.58
N LEU A 99 -1.77 -6.23 -7.32
CA LEU A 99 -1.99 -6.35 -8.75
C LEU A 99 -2.87 -7.54 -9.11
N ALA A 100 -3.80 -7.29 -10.02
CA ALA A 100 -4.44 -8.31 -10.85
C ALA A 100 -4.04 -8.11 -12.32
N ARG A 101 -4.31 -9.13 -13.14
CA ARG A 101 -4.06 -9.14 -14.57
C ARG A 101 -5.35 -9.51 -15.31
N THR A 102 -5.74 -8.69 -16.30
CA THR A 102 -6.89 -8.95 -17.18
C THR A 102 -6.59 -10.06 -18.19
N SER A 103 -7.63 -10.59 -18.83
CA SER A 103 -7.49 -11.61 -19.91
C SER A 103 -6.66 -11.11 -21.08
N ASP A 104 -6.70 -9.81 -21.39
CA ASP A 104 -5.93 -9.16 -22.47
C ASP A 104 -4.57 -8.61 -21.98
N GLY A 105 -4.10 -9.00 -20.79
CA GLY A 105 -2.73 -8.76 -20.32
C GLY A 105 -2.48 -7.41 -19.67
N VAL A 106 -3.50 -6.67 -19.26
CA VAL A 106 -3.32 -5.40 -18.55
C VAL A 106 -3.17 -5.63 -17.06
N TRP A 107 -2.08 -5.14 -16.48
CA TRP A 107 -1.84 -5.13 -15.04
C TRP A 107 -2.47 -3.89 -14.39
N PHE A 108 -3.24 -4.08 -13.33
CA PHE A 108 -3.96 -3.00 -12.67
C PHE A 108 -4.14 -3.24 -11.17
N GLY A 109 -4.50 -2.19 -10.44
CA GLY A 109 -4.69 -2.23 -8.99
C GLY A 109 -5.96 -2.95 -8.59
N LEU A 110 -5.81 -4.16 -8.04
CA LEU A 110 -6.87 -4.96 -7.43
C LEU A 110 -6.26 -5.96 -6.46
N HIS A 111 -6.85 -6.09 -5.27
CA HIS A 111 -6.36 -7.03 -4.25
C HIS A 111 -6.97 -8.42 -4.40
N ASP A 112 -8.27 -8.47 -4.67
CA ASP A 112 -9.04 -9.72 -4.71
C ASP A 112 -9.05 -10.30 -6.14
N PRO A 113 -9.42 -11.57 -6.33
CA PRO A 113 -9.58 -12.13 -7.67
C PRO A 113 -10.75 -11.50 -8.44
N THR A 114 -11.73 -10.93 -7.74
CA THR A 114 -12.93 -10.31 -8.31
C THR A 114 -13.00 -8.82 -8.00
N LEU A 115 -13.78 -8.08 -8.78
CA LEU A 115 -14.08 -6.66 -8.54
C LEU A 115 -15.14 -6.45 -7.45
N ASP A 116 -15.77 -7.51 -6.95
CA ASP A 116 -17.04 -7.46 -6.20
C ASP A 116 -16.95 -6.60 -4.95
N ARG A 117 -15.92 -6.79 -4.12
CA ARG A 117 -15.73 -6.00 -2.89
C ARG A 117 -15.52 -4.51 -3.19
N THR A 118 -14.85 -4.18 -4.28
CA THR A 118 -14.49 -2.78 -4.58
C THR A 118 -15.49 -2.07 -5.48
N SER A 119 -16.28 -2.79 -6.28
CA SER A 119 -17.23 -2.17 -7.24
C SER A 119 -18.68 -2.58 -7.04
N GLY A 120 -18.97 -3.56 -6.15
CA GLY A 120 -20.32 -4.08 -5.97
C GLY A 120 -20.83 -4.91 -7.15
N THR A 121 -19.94 -5.44 -7.97
CA THR A 121 -20.26 -6.46 -8.97
C THR A 121 -20.57 -7.80 -8.29
N ASP A 122 -21.01 -8.77 -9.08
CA ASP A 122 -21.28 -10.14 -8.63
C ASP A 122 -20.47 -11.11 -9.51
N ALA A 123 -19.53 -11.83 -8.90
CA ALA A 123 -18.64 -12.81 -9.55
C ALA A 123 -17.85 -12.29 -10.78
N PHE A 124 -17.46 -11.00 -10.79
CA PHE A 124 -16.67 -10.42 -11.88
C PHE A 124 -15.18 -10.75 -11.67
N VAL A 125 -14.73 -11.89 -12.18
CA VAL A 125 -13.35 -12.38 -12.08
C VAL A 125 -12.43 -11.58 -13.01
N ALA A 126 -11.47 -10.85 -12.46
CA ALA A 126 -10.61 -9.92 -13.21
C ALA A 126 -9.82 -10.58 -14.36
N SER A 127 -9.33 -11.82 -14.15
CA SER A 127 -8.55 -12.56 -15.15
C SER A 127 -9.37 -13.09 -16.34
N GLU A 128 -10.69 -13.09 -16.23
CA GLU A 128 -11.62 -13.55 -17.29
C GLU A 128 -12.12 -12.41 -18.18
N HIS A 129 -11.88 -11.16 -17.78
CA HIS A 129 -12.35 -9.97 -18.46
C HIS A 129 -11.22 -9.12 -19.02
N THR A 130 -11.51 -8.40 -20.12
CA THR A 130 -10.60 -7.43 -20.73
C THR A 130 -10.51 -6.14 -19.91
N TRP A 131 -9.44 -5.37 -20.11
CA TRP A 131 -9.34 -4.04 -19.51
C TRP A 131 -10.50 -3.12 -19.89
N ALA A 132 -10.99 -3.20 -21.12
CA ALA A 132 -12.14 -2.41 -21.57
C ALA A 132 -13.42 -2.70 -20.77
N GLU A 133 -13.61 -3.94 -20.31
CA GLU A 133 -14.73 -4.34 -19.46
C GLU A 133 -14.49 -3.86 -18.02
N VAL A 134 -13.28 -4.04 -17.45
CA VAL A 134 -12.93 -3.53 -16.11
C VAL A 134 -13.17 -2.02 -16.01
N GLN A 135 -12.83 -1.24 -17.03
CA GLN A 135 -13.00 0.22 -17.04
C GLN A 135 -14.47 0.69 -16.98
N GLN A 136 -15.44 -0.19 -17.24
CA GLN A 136 -16.86 0.13 -17.07
C GLN A 136 -17.29 0.18 -15.59
N HIS A 137 -16.49 -0.39 -14.70
CA HIS A 137 -16.71 -0.42 -13.26
C HIS A 137 -15.89 0.65 -12.55
N ARG A 138 -16.23 0.90 -11.30
CA ARG A 138 -15.59 1.94 -10.48
C ARG A 138 -15.36 1.43 -9.06
N ILE A 139 -14.28 1.89 -8.46
CA ILE A 139 -13.98 1.63 -7.06
C ILE A 139 -14.88 2.51 -6.21
N LEU A 140 -15.71 1.89 -5.40
CA LEU A 140 -16.64 2.55 -4.47
C LEU A 140 -15.92 2.89 -3.14
N PRO A 141 -16.36 3.91 -2.40
CA PRO A 141 -15.74 4.30 -1.13
C PRO A 141 -16.21 3.46 0.07
N GLN A 142 -16.83 2.31 -0.13
CA GLN A 142 -17.48 1.51 0.92
C GLN A 142 -16.51 1.01 2.00
N ASN A 143 -15.22 0.92 1.70
CA ASN A 143 -14.20 0.48 2.65
C ASN A 143 -13.44 1.65 3.30
N THR A 144 -13.84 2.89 3.03
CA THR A 144 -13.22 4.09 3.59
C THR A 144 -13.99 4.61 4.80
N VAL A 145 -13.36 5.41 5.66
CA VAL A 145 -14.02 6.04 6.80
C VAL A 145 -15.08 7.08 6.39
N ASP A 146 -14.96 7.67 5.20
CA ASP A 146 -15.98 8.55 4.59
C ASP A 146 -16.60 7.90 3.35
N HIS A 147 -17.67 7.17 3.53
CA HIS A 147 -18.42 6.49 2.47
C HIS A 147 -19.10 7.44 1.45
N ARG A 148 -19.06 8.77 1.67
CA ARG A 148 -19.67 9.77 0.77
C ARG A 148 -18.71 10.23 -0.33
N GLN A 149 -17.48 9.76 -0.33
CA GLN A 149 -16.52 10.11 -1.37
C GLN A 149 -17.03 9.63 -2.74
N PRO A 150 -16.71 10.33 -3.82
CA PRO A 150 -16.99 9.86 -5.17
C PRO A 150 -16.25 8.57 -5.49
N SER A 151 -16.90 7.67 -6.20
CA SER A 151 -16.25 6.48 -6.78
C SER A 151 -15.10 6.87 -7.71
N ARG A 152 -14.10 6.01 -7.86
CA ARG A 152 -12.90 6.26 -8.66
C ARG A 152 -12.72 5.19 -9.75
N PRO A 153 -12.09 5.52 -10.88
CA PRO A 153 -11.75 4.51 -11.87
C PRO A 153 -10.65 3.59 -11.34
N TYR A 154 -10.64 2.34 -11.81
CA TYR A 154 -9.50 1.45 -11.65
C TYR A 154 -8.26 2.06 -12.34
N LEU A 155 -7.08 1.78 -11.78
CA LEU A 155 -5.81 2.34 -12.22
C LEU A 155 -4.91 1.25 -12.78
N LYS A 156 -4.37 1.45 -13.98
CA LYS A 156 -3.30 0.59 -14.51
C LYS A 156 -2.02 0.74 -13.69
N PHE A 157 -1.26 -0.34 -13.57
CA PHE A 157 0.06 -0.31 -12.96
C PHE A 157 1.01 0.68 -13.68
N GLU A 158 1.01 0.67 -15.01
CA GLU A 158 1.77 1.62 -15.82
C GLU A 158 1.53 3.07 -15.39
N SER A 159 0.26 3.45 -15.21
CA SER A 159 -0.10 4.84 -14.84
C SER A 159 0.37 5.22 -13.44
N LEU A 160 0.42 4.29 -12.49
CA LEU A 160 1.04 4.54 -11.18
C LEU A 160 2.55 4.76 -11.32
N VAL A 161 3.23 3.89 -12.08
CA VAL A 161 4.68 3.97 -12.29
C VAL A 161 5.06 5.23 -13.05
N GLU A 162 4.32 5.62 -14.09
CA GLU A 162 4.51 6.87 -14.83
C GLU A 162 4.41 8.10 -13.90
N ALA A 163 3.46 8.08 -12.97
CA ALA A 163 3.25 9.20 -12.05
C ALA A 163 4.32 9.29 -10.95
N TYR A 164 4.81 8.16 -10.44
CA TYR A 164 5.59 8.14 -9.20
C TYR A 164 6.87 7.30 -9.24
N GLY A 165 7.12 6.49 -10.28
CA GLY A 165 8.23 5.55 -10.33
C GLY A 165 9.63 6.18 -10.30
N THR A 166 9.74 7.48 -10.54
CA THR A 166 11.01 8.22 -10.43
C THR A 166 11.23 8.89 -9.07
N THR A 167 10.20 8.92 -8.21
CA THR A 167 10.24 9.63 -6.93
C THR A 167 9.94 8.76 -5.73
N HIS A 168 9.12 7.71 -5.89
CA HIS A 168 8.66 6.85 -4.79
C HIS A 168 9.00 5.40 -5.08
N THR A 169 9.38 4.66 -4.04
CA THR A 169 9.36 3.20 -4.06
C THR A 169 7.92 2.71 -4.19
N ILE A 170 7.72 1.71 -5.04
CA ILE A 170 6.44 1.04 -5.20
C ILE A 170 6.60 -0.42 -4.74
N PHE A 171 5.85 -0.79 -3.69
CA PHE A 171 5.71 -2.17 -3.29
C PHE A 171 4.71 -2.85 -4.22
N VAL A 172 5.11 -3.95 -4.85
CA VAL A 172 4.36 -4.66 -5.90
C VAL A 172 3.99 -6.05 -5.42
N ASP A 173 2.67 -6.32 -5.35
CA ASP A 173 2.15 -7.59 -4.84
C ASP A 173 1.17 -8.22 -5.87
N PRO A 174 1.61 -9.18 -6.70
CA PRO A 174 0.78 -9.79 -7.74
C PRO A 174 -0.23 -10.81 -7.21
N LYS A 175 -0.57 -10.74 -5.94
CA LYS A 175 -1.63 -11.51 -5.25
C LYS A 175 -1.88 -12.92 -5.81
N VAL A 176 -3.02 -13.10 -6.48
CA VAL A 176 -3.49 -14.39 -7.01
C VAL A 176 -3.10 -14.64 -8.48
N VAL A 177 -2.22 -13.78 -9.03
CA VAL A 177 -1.78 -13.94 -10.42
C VAL A 177 -0.86 -15.16 -10.53
N ASP A 178 -1.12 -16.01 -11.52
CA ASP A 178 -0.33 -17.22 -11.77
C ASP A 178 1.15 -16.86 -12.00
N PRO A 179 2.10 -17.56 -11.36
CA PRO A 179 3.54 -17.34 -11.51
C PRO A 179 4.05 -17.38 -12.96
N GLN A 180 3.36 -18.04 -13.89
CA GLN A 180 3.71 -18.02 -15.32
C GLN A 180 3.75 -16.61 -15.91
N TYR A 181 3.04 -15.63 -15.33
CA TYR A 181 3.00 -14.24 -15.78
C TYR A 181 4.03 -13.33 -15.09
N TYR A 182 4.82 -13.81 -14.12
CA TYR A 182 5.85 -12.99 -13.47
C TYR A 182 6.89 -12.45 -14.44
N PRO A 183 7.38 -13.20 -15.47
CA PRO A 183 8.30 -12.65 -16.47
C PRO A 183 7.72 -11.47 -17.25
N GLU A 184 6.41 -11.49 -17.55
CA GLU A 184 5.70 -10.38 -18.20
C GLU A 184 5.71 -9.12 -17.29
N LEU A 185 5.44 -9.29 -16.00
CA LEU A 185 5.47 -8.18 -15.04
C LEU A 185 6.87 -7.59 -14.90
N PHE A 186 7.94 -8.41 -14.82
CA PHE A 186 9.32 -7.91 -14.79
C PHE A 186 9.71 -7.17 -16.06
N ALA A 187 9.30 -7.68 -17.24
CA ALA A 187 9.52 -6.99 -18.51
C ALA A 187 8.83 -5.62 -18.53
N LEU A 188 7.60 -5.54 -18.02
CA LEU A 188 6.86 -4.29 -17.87
C LEU A 188 7.58 -3.32 -16.92
N MET A 189 7.98 -3.79 -15.73
CA MET A 189 8.72 -2.98 -14.75
C MET A 189 10.02 -2.41 -15.34
N THR A 190 10.76 -3.22 -16.06
CA THR A 190 12.02 -2.80 -16.72
C THR A 190 11.77 -1.81 -17.86
N LYS A 191 10.65 -1.94 -18.58
CA LYS A 191 10.25 -1.00 -19.64
C LYS A 191 9.86 0.37 -19.08
N LEU A 192 9.24 0.40 -17.92
CA LEU A 192 8.63 1.62 -17.35
C LEU A 192 9.65 2.53 -16.64
N VAL A 193 10.73 1.97 -16.09
CA VAL A 193 11.73 2.75 -15.35
C VAL A 193 13.15 2.30 -15.69
N GLU A 194 14.10 3.24 -15.66
CA GLU A 194 15.51 2.98 -15.93
C GLU A 194 16.17 2.11 -14.85
N LYS A 195 15.72 2.23 -13.59
CA LYS A 195 16.31 1.58 -12.42
C LYS A 195 15.27 0.78 -11.62
N PRO A 196 14.79 -0.36 -12.12
CA PRO A 196 13.75 -1.15 -11.44
C PRO A 196 14.10 -1.50 -10.00
N LYS A 197 15.36 -1.83 -9.70
CA LYS A 197 15.85 -2.18 -8.36
C LYS A 197 15.80 -1.01 -7.35
N GLU A 198 15.80 0.22 -7.83
CA GLU A 198 15.64 1.43 -7.01
C GLU A 198 14.19 1.89 -6.91
N THR A 199 13.31 1.39 -7.77
CA THR A 199 11.91 1.76 -7.80
C THR A 199 11.01 0.75 -7.11
N PHE A 200 11.29 -0.57 -7.26
CA PHE A 200 10.36 -1.61 -6.84
C PHE A 200 10.87 -2.45 -5.69
N ILE A 201 9.95 -2.80 -4.78
CA ILE A 201 10.11 -3.87 -3.79
C ILE A 201 9.01 -4.89 -4.05
N ALA A 202 9.39 -6.16 -4.24
CA ALA A 202 8.42 -7.24 -4.39
C ALA A 202 7.80 -7.55 -3.03
N LYS A 203 6.49 -7.35 -2.90
CA LYS A 203 5.72 -7.63 -1.69
C LYS A 203 4.89 -8.89 -1.89
N GLY A 204 4.77 -9.71 -0.87
CA GLY A 204 3.89 -10.88 -0.93
C GLY A 204 3.62 -11.49 0.44
N TYR A 205 2.66 -12.42 0.47
CA TYR A 205 2.35 -13.18 1.67
C TYR A 205 3.52 -14.08 2.06
N GLY A 206 3.98 -13.96 3.29
CA GLY A 206 5.23 -14.54 3.75
C GLY A 206 5.33 -16.06 3.56
N PHE A 207 4.21 -16.77 3.66
CA PHE A 207 4.14 -18.22 3.48
C PHE A 207 4.05 -18.67 2.01
N LEU A 208 4.04 -17.74 1.04
CA LEU A 208 4.00 -18.04 -0.40
C LEU A 208 5.21 -17.39 -1.12
N PRO A 209 6.41 -17.98 -1.03
CA PRO A 209 7.65 -17.31 -1.43
C PRO A 209 7.92 -17.27 -2.94
N ALA A 210 7.10 -17.89 -3.79
CA ALA A 210 7.36 -17.99 -5.24
C ALA A 210 7.61 -16.62 -5.90
N TRP A 211 6.85 -15.58 -5.51
CA TRP A 211 7.06 -14.21 -6.00
C TRP A 211 8.41 -13.64 -5.51
N ALA A 212 8.77 -13.87 -4.24
CA ALA A 212 10.05 -13.43 -3.70
C ALA A 212 11.24 -14.07 -4.42
N GLU A 213 11.15 -15.38 -4.68
CA GLU A 213 12.21 -16.13 -5.35
C GLU A 213 12.43 -15.60 -6.77
N ALA A 214 11.35 -15.41 -7.53
CA ALA A 214 11.40 -14.82 -8.86
C ALA A 214 11.98 -13.40 -8.83
N ALA A 215 11.51 -12.55 -7.91
CA ALA A 215 11.95 -11.16 -7.77
C ALA A 215 13.42 -11.05 -7.32
N SER A 216 13.86 -11.93 -6.43
CA SER A 216 15.26 -12.00 -5.99
C SER A 216 16.20 -12.39 -7.12
N ALA A 217 15.77 -13.28 -8.04
CA ALA A 217 16.53 -13.62 -9.23
C ALA A 217 16.74 -12.40 -10.15
N GLU A 218 15.77 -11.49 -10.21
CA GLU A 218 15.87 -10.19 -10.89
C GLU A 218 16.67 -9.14 -10.07
N GLY A 219 17.06 -9.49 -8.84
CA GLY A 219 17.84 -8.64 -7.94
C GLY A 219 17.02 -7.53 -7.25
N LEU A 220 15.70 -7.69 -7.14
CA LEU A 220 14.84 -6.81 -6.36
C LEU A 220 14.94 -7.11 -4.87
N GLN A 221 14.69 -6.10 -4.04
CA GLN A 221 14.38 -6.32 -2.63
C GLN A 221 13.00 -6.95 -2.50
N THR A 222 12.81 -7.79 -1.48
CA THR A 222 11.57 -8.52 -1.25
C THR A 222 11.05 -8.29 0.15
N TRP A 223 9.73 -8.16 0.32
CA TRP A 223 9.06 -8.00 1.60
C TRP A 223 7.95 -9.03 1.78
N GLY A 224 8.16 -9.97 2.71
CA GLY A 224 7.19 -10.99 3.11
C GLY A 224 6.46 -10.57 4.37
N TYR A 225 5.12 -10.41 4.29
CA TYR A 225 4.30 -10.10 5.46
C TYR A 225 3.71 -11.37 6.08
N TYR A 226 3.69 -11.41 7.41
CA TYR A 226 3.17 -12.50 8.25
C TYR A 226 2.21 -11.92 9.28
N TYR A 227 1.32 -12.77 9.80
CA TYR A 227 0.43 -12.44 10.91
C TYR A 227 0.82 -13.25 12.15
N GLY A 228 0.77 -12.63 13.34
CA GLY A 228 1.18 -13.27 14.60
C GLY A 228 0.40 -14.57 14.88
N ALA A 229 -0.91 -14.54 14.71
CA ALA A 229 -1.76 -15.73 14.90
C ALA A 229 -1.37 -16.90 13.98
N GLU A 230 -0.89 -16.62 12.76
CA GLU A 230 -0.45 -17.67 11.82
C GLU A 230 0.95 -18.18 12.18
N ILE A 231 1.84 -17.30 12.66
CA ILE A 231 3.17 -17.69 13.14
C ILE A 231 3.05 -18.64 14.34
N GLU A 232 2.13 -18.37 15.27
CA GLU A 232 1.87 -19.23 16.41
C GLU A 232 1.34 -20.61 15.98
N ALA A 233 0.48 -20.64 14.96
CA ALA A 233 -0.11 -21.89 14.45
C ALA A 233 0.84 -22.71 13.56
N GLU A 234 1.73 -22.03 12.80
CA GLU A 234 2.53 -22.63 11.73
C GLU A 234 4.01 -22.15 11.78
N SER A 235 4.63 -22.23 12.95
CA SER A 235 6.02 -21.75 13.16
C SER A 235 7.04 -22.38 12.20
N ASP A 236 6.87 -23.63 11.82
CA ASP A 236 7.76 -24.33 10.87
C ASP A 236 7.70 -23.71 9.47
N ARG A 237 6.54 -23.18 9.07
CA ARG A 237 6.40 -22.44 7.80
C ARG A 237 7.14 -21.12 7.85
N LEU A 238 7.10 -20.39 8.95
CA LEU A 238 7.91 -19.19 9.10
C LEU A 238 9.40 -19.53 8.94
N VAL A 239 9.89 -20.56 9.62
CA VAL A 239 11.30 -21.00 9.51
C VAL A 239 11.68 -21.33 8.07
N SER A 240 10.82 -22.04 7.35
CA SER A 240 11.11 -22.47 5.97
C SER A 240 11.01 -21.34 4.94
N THR A 241 10.16 -20.31 5.14
CA THR A 241 9.88 -19.29 4.13
C THR A 241 10.57 -17.96 4.37
N GLN A 242 10.92 -17.63 5.63
CA GLN A 242 11.54 -16.33 5.95
C GLN A 242 12.85 -16.07 5.17
N GLY A 243 13.55 -17.15 4.77
CA GLY A 243 14.79 -17.08 4.00
C GLY A 243 14.65 -16.42 2.63
N SER A 244 13.50 -16.55 1.99
CA SER A 244 13.21 -16.01 0.64
C SER A 244 12.96 -14.48 0.65
N TRP A 245 12.76 -13.86 1.81
CA TRP A 245 12.44 -12.44 1.95
C TRP A 245 13.63 -11.65 2.50
N SER A 246 13.99 -10.55 1.88
CA SER A 246 15.05 -9.65 2.39
C SER A 246 14.55 -8.73 3.53
N ILE A 247 13.24 -8.49 3.58
CA ILE A 247 12.55 -7.71 4.59
C ILE A 247 11.37 -8.55 5.09
N LEU A 248 11.12 -8.56 6.40
CA LEU A 248 9.97 -9.25 6.99
C LEU A 248 8.88 -8.24 7.36
N GLY A 249 7.65 -8.69 7.43
CA GLY A 249 6.51 -7.91 7.90
C GLY A 249 5.80 -8.63 9.02
N LEU A 250 5.27 -7.88 9.99
CA LEU A 250 4.45 -8.43 11.05
C LEU A 250 3.32 -7.45 11.39
N ASP A 251 2.12 -7.98 11.64
CA ASP A 251 0.99 -7.16 12.05
C ASP A 251 1.27 -6.49 13.40
N TYR A 252 0.75 -5.28 13.56
CA TYR A 252 1.00 -4.47 14.77
C TYR A 252 0.33 -5.06 16.02
N GLU A 253 -0.65 -5.95 15.88
CA GLU A 253 -1.36 -6.65 16.95
C GLU A 253 -0.65 -7.91 17.42
N ALA A 254 0.34 -8.40 16.69
CA ALA A 254 1.15 -9.55 17.06
C ALA A 254 1.81 -9.35 18.42
N THR A 255 2.02 -10.44 19.16
CA THR A 255 2.57 -10.39 20.50
C THR A 255 4.02 -9.89 20.53
N ALA A 256 4.48 -9.40 21.69
CA ALA A 256 5.89 -9.02 21.87
C ALA A 256 6.84 -10.22 21.65
N ALA A 257 6.37 -11.44 21.86
CA ALA A 257 7.13 -12.66 21.58
C ALA A 257 7.31 -12.89 20.07
N ASP A 258 6.24 -12.70 19.28
CA ASP A 258 6.31 -12.81 17.81
C ASP A 258 7.23 -11.77 17.21
N TRP A 259 7.12 -10.51 17.67
CA TRP A 259 8.03 -9.44 17.27
C TRP A 259 9.49 -9.76 17.59
N THR A 260 9.74 -10.35 18.76
CA THR A 260 11.08 -10.77 19.16
C THR A 260 11.59 -11.89 18.25
N LEU A 261 10.75 -12.89 17.97
CA LEU A 261 11.05 -14.00 17.08
C LEU A 261 11.38 -13.50 15.67
N VAL A 262 10.50 -12.70 15.04
CA VAL A 262 10.69 -12.22 13.68
C VAL A 262 11.94 -11.35 13.57
N ARG A 263 12.22 -10.50 14.54
CA ARG A 263 13.43 -9.68 14.59
C ARG A 263 14.72 -10.49 14.80
N SER A 264 14.62 -11.66 15.41
CA SER A 264 15.80 -12.53 15.66
C SER A 264 16.45 -13.04 14.37
N TYR A 265 15.74 -13.01 13.23
CA TYR A 265 16.30 -13.31 11.92
C TYR A 265 17.26 -12.22 11.40
N GLY A 266 17.43 -11.10 12.10
CA GLY A 266 18.39 -10.04 11.73
C GLY A 266 17.99 -9.19 10.53
N LYS A 267 16.77 -9.32 10.01
CA LYS A 267 16.22 -8.58 8.88
C LYS A 267 15.44 -7.34 9.34
N PRO A 268 15.33 -6.28 8.50
CA PRO A 268 14.40 -5.20 8.76
C PRO A 268 12.96 -5.73 8.87
N VAL A 269 12.15 -5.18 9.79
CA VAL A 269 10.73 -5.55 9.93
C VAL A 269 9.87 -4.34 9.67
N ILE A 270 8.86 -4.48 8.81
CA ILE A 270 7.82 -3.48 8.53
C ILE A 270 6.56 -3.88 9.28
N GLY A 271 6.04 -2.95 10.10
CA GLY A 271 4.74 -3.14 10.77
C GLY A 271 3.58 -2.93 9.79
N HIS A 272 2.57 -3.79 9.84
CA HIS A 272 1.39 -3.73 8.97
C HIS A 272 0.13 -4.22 9.69
N ILE A 273 -1.11 -3.98 9.22
CA ILE A 273 -1.48 -2.84 8.39
C ILE A 273 -1.88 -1.74 9.37
N ILE A 274 -1.29 -0.57 9.26
CA ILE A 274 -1.37 0.47 10.29
C ILE A 274 -2.55 1.41 10.04
N PRO A 275 -3.62 1.36 10.86
CA PRO A 275 -4.81 2.19 10.66
C PRO A 275 -4.75 3.54 11.38
N SER A 276 -3.89 3.68 12.40
CA SER A 276 -3.91 4.83 13.30
C SER A 276 -2.55 5.14 13.92
N LYS A 277 -2.43 6.32 14.52
CA LYS A 277 -1.23 6.73 15.27
C LYS A 277 -0.93 5.82 16.47
N ALA A 278 -1.95 5.27 17.12
CA ALA A 278 -1.78 4.33 18.22
C ALA A 278 -1.13 3.03 17.72
N ALA A 279 -1.65 2.44 16.64
CA ALA A 279 -1.08 1.26 15.99
C ALA A 279 0.36 1.50 15.51
N ALA A 280 0.62 2.69 14.93
CA ALA A 280 1.97 3.09 14.53
C ALA A 280 2.92 3.12 15.72
N THR A 281 2.50 3.69 16.85
CA THR A 281 3.31 3.75 18.08
C THR A 281 3.59 2.35 18.62
N THR A 282 2.61 1.44 18.57
CA THR A 282 2.80 0.04 19.00
C THR A 282 3.85 -0.66 18.14
N ALA A 283 3.68 -0.64 16.80
CA ALA A 283 4.62 -1.29 15.90
C ALA A 283 6.06 -0.72 16.03
N LEU A 284 6.19 0.61 16.12
CA LEU A 284 7.50 1.25 16.32
C LEU A 284 8.11 0.90 17.68
N GLY A 285 7.29 0.79 18.74
CA GLY A 285 7.71 0.33 20.06
C GLY A 285 8.26 -1.09 20.04
N HIS A 286 7.73 -1.96 19.21
CA HIS A 286 8.26 -3.30 18.94
C HIS A 286 9.51 -3.30 18.04
N GLY A 287 9.89 -2.17 17.47
CA GLY A 287 11.12 -1.99 16.69
C GLY A 287 10.91 -2.12 15.17
N ALA A 288 9.72 -1.86 14.67
CA ALA A 288 9.49 -1.72 13.24
C ALA A 288 10.41 -0.64 12.63
N ARG A 289 10.96 -0.93 11.44
CA ARG A 289 11.82 -0.03 10.67
C ARG A 289 11.04 0.81 9.68
N GLY A 290 9.85 0.35 9.30
CA GLY A 290 8.90 1.01 8.43
C GLY A 290 7.49 0.58 8.76
N LEU A 291 6.52 1.29 8.22
CA LEU A 291 5.09 1.06 8.47
C LEU A 291 4.33 1.02 7.13
N MET A 292 3.53 -0.01 6.94
CA MET A 292 2.56 -0.11 5.84
C MET A 292 1.22 0.44 6.34
N VAL A 293 0.86 1.64 5.87
CA VAL A 293 -0.19 2.50 6.48
C VAL A 293 -1.46 2.47 5.64
N SER A 294 -2.59 2.09 6.24
CA SER A 294 -3.93 2.20 5.64
C SER A 294 -4.63 3.52 5.98
N GLY A 295 -4.44 4.03 7.21
CA GLY A 295 -4.99 5.30 7.68
C GLY A 295 -3.96 6.43 7.62
N VAL A 296 -3.66 6.95 6.42
CA VAL A 296 -2.61 7.95 6.20
C VAL A 296 -2.90 9.25 6.94
N THR A 297 -4.14 9.72 6.90
CA THR A 297 -4.58 10.94 7.61
C THR A 297 -4.50 10.79 9.13
N GLN A 298 -4.69 9.58 9.65
CA GLN A 298 -4.62 9.28 11.07
C GLN A 298 -3.19 9.17 11.59
N VAL A 299 -2.25 8.78 10.73
CA VAL A 299 -0.85 8.54 11.09
C VAL A 299 0.00 9.77 10.85
N LEU A 300 -0.16 10.42 9.69
CA LEU A 300 0.68 11.57 9.27
C LEU A 300 -0.01 12.92 9.50
N GLY A 301 -1.33 12.94 9.66
CA GLY A 301 -2.12 14.06 10.14
C GLY A 301 -2.40 15.14 9.28
#